data_64126510b57c2b832d08b406f8216e02
#
_entry.id   64126510b57c2b832d08b406f8216e02
#
_cell.length_a   1.000
_cell.length_b   1.000
_cell.length_c   1.000
_cell.angle_alpha   90.00
_cell.angle_beta   90.00
_cell.angle_gamma   90.00
#
_symmetry.space_group_name_H-M   'P 1'
#
loop_
_entity.id
_entity.type
_entity.pdbx_description
1 polymer ?
#
loop_
_entity_poly.entity_id
_entity_poly.type
_entity_poly.pdbx_seq_one_letter_code
_entity_poly.pdbx_strand_id
1 'polypeptide(L)'
;MLTNHKNYFLLIIFVFFSNMIAAEENPYIFIDDNAQLMVKTLKNNKQLFAKDRELFEDKIKEIFEPMIDFRRISASVMGKKYYTQASKAQRVEFVTIFKDSLLDTYAETLAQWDDQAINTIFLDYSASPELKKIEIRQELNTGDSIYPIIY
;
A
#
# COMPACT_ATOMS: atom_id res chain seq x y z
N MET A 1 39.17 -9.98 64.37
CA MET A 1 38.21 -10.92 63.66
C MET A 1 37.26 -10.07 62.86
N LEU A 2 37.59 -9.93 61.59
CA LEU A 2 36.88 -9.01 60.64
C LEU A 2 35.91 -9.83 59.81
N THR A 3 34.63 -9.65 60.02
CA THR A 3 33.58 -10.26 59.21
C THR A 3 33.26 -9.38 57.97
N ASN A 4 33.56 -9.92 56.82
CA ASN A 4 33.45 -9.28 55.56
C ASN A 4 32.02 -9.52 55.01
N HIS A 5 31.12 -8.52 55.08
CA HIS A 5 29.83 -8.59 54.48
C HIS A 5 29.91 -8.15 53.01
N LYS A 6 29.90 -9.13 52.10
CA LYS A 6 29.73 -8.89 50.67
C LYS A 6 28.24 -8.60 50.39
N ASN A 7 27.93 -7.32 50.14
CA ASN A 7 26.63 -6.90 49.66
C ASN A 7 26.49 -7.32 48.19
N TYR A 8 25.69 -8.35 47.93
CA TYR A 8 25.25 -8.68 46.59
C TYR A 8 24.09 -7.73 46.22
N PHE A 9 24.41 -6.71 45.45
CA PHE A 9 23.39 -5.86 44.79
C PHE A 9 22.80 -6.62 43.65
N LEU A 10 21.63 -7.24 43.88
CA LEU A 10 20.88 -7.98 42.84
C LEU A 10 20.18 -6.96 41.92
N LEU A 11 20.79 -6.68 40.77
CA LEU A 11 20.24 -5.82 39.75
C LEU A 11 19.14 -6.57 39.01
N ILE A 12 17.89 -6.38 39.45
CA ILE A 12 16.71 -6.91 38.74
C ILE A 12 16.47 -6.02 37.50
N ILE A 13 16.95 -6.47 36.35
CA ILE A 13 16.60 -5.86 35.05
C ILE A 13 15.18 -6.27 34.76
N PHE A 14 14.21 -5.37 35.01
CA PHE A 14 12.84 -5.53 34.61
C PHE A 14 12.75 -5.20 33.10
N VAL A 15 12.89 -6.22 32.24
CA VAL A 15 12.68 -6.07 30.82
C VAL A 15 11.18 -5.91 30.61
N PHE A 16 10.73 -4.65 30.47
CA PHE A 16 9.40 -4.36 29.95
C PHE A 16 9.36 -4.81 28.49
N PHE A 17 8.89 -6.02 28.26
CA PHE A 17 8.35 -6.39 26.96
C PHE A 17 7.08 -5.56 26.75
N SER A 18 7.24 -4.37 26.21
CA SER A 18 6.12 -3.64 25.62
C SER A 18 5.66 -4.48 24.43
N ASN A 19 4.59 -5.26 24.63
CA ASN A 19 3.82 -5.77 23.52
C ASN A 19 3.30 -4.54 22.78
N MET A 20 4.01 -4.09 21.76
CA MET A 20 3.43 -3.24 20.73
C MET A 20 2.35 -4.10 20.05
N ILE A 21 1.13 -4.00 20.57
CA ILE A 21 -0.05 -4.38 19.82
C ILE A 21 -0.02 -3.42 18.63
N ALA A 22 0.43 -3.90 17.48
CA ALA A 22 0.21 -3.18 16.24
C ALA A 22 -1.30 -3.00 16.15
N ALA A 23 -1.78 -1.79 16.33
CA ALA A 23 -3.18 -1.47 16.10
C ALA A 23 -3.43 -1.87 14.65
N GLU A 24 -4.39 -2.78 14.43
CA GLU A 24 -4.79 -3.17 13.10
C GLU A 24 -5.25 -1.90 12.39
N GLU A 25 -4.49 -1.49 11.38
CA GLU A 25 -4.75 -0.24 10.68
C GLU A 25 -6.11 -0.34 9.99
N ASN A 26 -6.99 0.64 10.22
CA ASN A 26 -8.30 0.65 9.60
C ASN A 26 -8.13 0.74 8.07
N PRO A 27 -8.55 -0.28 7.31
CA PRO A 27 -8.28 -0.34 5.88
C PRO A 27 -8.95 0.80 5.09
N TYR A 28 -10.05 1.38 5.58
CA TYR A 28 -10.64 2.58 4.97
C TYR A 28 -9.73 3.80 5.09
N ILE A 29 -9.13 3.99 6.27
CA ILE A 29 -8.19 5.10 6.51
C ILE A 29 -6.94 4.89 5.65
N PHE A 30 -6.40 3.67 5.64
CA PHE A 30 -5.23 3.34 4.83
C PHE A 30 -5.44 3.65 3.34
N ILE A 31 -6.56 3.24 2.76
CA ILE A 31 -6.89 3.49 1.35
C ILE A 31 -7.15 4.97 1.11
N ASP A 32 -7.85 5.66 2.01
CA ASP A 32 -8.11 7.09 1.88
C ASP A 32 -6.82 7.91 1.93
N ASP A 33 -5.98 7.69 2.93
CA ASP A 33 -4.71 8.42 3.09
C ASP A 33 -3.80 8.28 1.86
N ASN A 34 -3.69 7.07 1.31
CA ASN A 34 -2.91 6.84 0.09
C ASN A 34 -3.55 7.50 -1.15
N ALA A 35 -4.87 7.48 -1.28
CA ALA A 35 -5.56 8.17 -2.36
C ALA A 35 -5.38 9.70 -2.27
N GLN A 36 -5.51 10.29 -1.08
CA GLN A 36 -5.27 11.72 -0.89
C GLN A 36 -3.80 12.09 -1.12
N LEU A 37 -2.87 11.23 -0.69
CA LEU A 37 -1.45 11.40 -0.98
C LEU A 37 -1.18 11.38 -2.48
N MET A 38 -1.83 10.47 -3.23
CA MET A 38 -1.74 10.41 -4.69
C MET A 38 -2.23 11.72 -5.31
N VAL A 39 -3.43 12.17 -4.98
CA VAL A 39 -4.00 13.42 -5.50
C VAL A 39 -3.08 14.61 -5.22
N LYS A 40 -2.55 14.72 -4.00
CA LYS A 40 -1.59 15.76 -3.62
C LYS A 40 -0.30 15.68 -4.43
N THR A 41 0.22 14.47 -4.62
CA THR A 41 1.45 14.24 -5.39
C THR A 41 1.26 14.63 -6.85
N LEU A 42 0.15 14.27 -7.47
CA LEU A 42 -0.17 14.63 -8.85
C LEU A 42 -0.30 16.14 -9.02
N LYS A 43 -1.06 16.80 -8.14
CA LYS A 43 -1.23 18.27 -8.18
C LYS A 43 0.09 19.02 -8.04
N ASN A 44 0.98 18.55 -7.17
CA ASN A 44 2.28 19.21 -6.92
C ASN A 44 3.33 18.92 -8.00
N ASN A 45 3.12 17.90 -8.82
CA ASN A 45 4.10 17.41 -9.81
C ASN A 45 3.54 17.41 -11.24
N LYS A 46 2.55 18.26 -11.55
CA LYS A 46 1.90 18.33 -12.89
C LYS A 46 2.89 18.37 -14.07
N GLN A 47 4.04 19.03 -13.92
CA GLN A 47 5.02 19.14 -14.98
C GLN A 47 6.12 18.08 -14.93
N LEU A 48 6.15 17.26 -13.88
CA LEU A 48 7.24 16.31 -13.66
C LEU A 48 7.27 15.22 -14.72
N PHE A 49 6.12 14.71 -15.11
CA PHE A 49 6.02 13.69 -16.15
C PHE A 49 6.72 14.11 -17.48
N ALA A 50 6.56 15.38 -17.87
CA ALA A 50 7.19 15.89 -19.08
C ALA A 50 8.70 16.20 -18.92
N LYS A 51 9.16 16.46 -17.68
CA LYS A 51 10.56 16.82 -17.39
C LYS A 51 11.41 15.62 -17.03
N ASP A 52 10.87 14.71 -16.24
CA ASP A 52 11.54 13.54 -15.69
C ASP A 52 10.48 12.45 -15.43
N ARG A 53 10.22 11.67 -16.47
CA ARG A 53 9.20 10.61 -16.44
C ARG A 53 9.52 9.55 -15.39
N GLU A 54 10.79 9.12 -15.30
CA GLU A 54 11.22 8.10 -14.36
C GLU A 54 10.97 8.52 -12.90
N LEU A 55 11.35 9.75 -12.55
CA LEU A 55 11.09 10.27 -11.21
C LEU A 55 9.59 10.42 -10.92
N PHE A 56 8.77 10.75 -11.92
CA PHE A 56 7.31 10.78 -11.77
C PHE A 56 6.76 9.39 -11.48
N GLU A 57 7.16 8.38 -12.27
CA GLU A 57 6.76 6.99 -12.12
C GLU A 57 7.17 6.42 -10.76
N ASP A 58 8.38 6.72 -10.29
CA ASP A 58 8.85 6.30 -8.97
C ASP A 58 7.97 6.85 -7.84
N LYS A 59 7.57 8.13 -7.92
CA LYS A 59 6.65 8.73 -6.94
C LYS A 59 5.27 8.06 -6.92
N ILE A 60 4.75 7.70 -8.08
CA ILE A 60 3.47 6.99 -8.20
C ILE A 60 3.61 5.58 -7.64
N LYS A 61 4.70 4.91 -7.95
CA LYS A 61 5.03 3.56 -7.49
C LYS A 61 5.10 3.47 -5.97
N GLU A 62 5.78 4.39 -5.31
CA GLU A 62 5.90 4.45 -3.84
C GLU A 62 4.52 4.49 -3.15
N ILE A 63 3.53 5.15 -3.77
CA ILE A 63 2.18 5.25 -3.22
C ILE A 63 1.35 3.99 -3.52
N PHE A 64 1.49 3.41 -4.71
CA PHE A 64 0.71 2.23 -5.10
C PHE A 64 1.21 0.92 -4.49
N GLU A 65 2.52 0.77 -4.33
CA GLU A 65 3.09 -0.51 -3.87
C GLU A 65 2.49 -1.03 -2.56
N PRO A 66 2.26 -0.22 -1.52
CA PRO A 66 1.65 -0.70 -0.29
C PRO A 66 0.16 -1.04 -0.42
N MET A 67 -0.54 -0.52 -1.43
CA MET A 67 -1.97 -0.73 -1.65
C MET A 67 -2.26 -2.00 -2.46
N ILE A 68 -1.29 -2.55 -3.20
CA ILE A 68 -1.51 -3.57 -4.23
C ILE A 68 -0.64 -4.80 -3.99
N ASP A 69 -1.26 -5.95 -3.77
CA ASP A 69 -0.56 -7.24 -3.80
C ASP A 69 -0.28 -7.66 -5.26
N PHE A 70 0.76 -7.08 -5.85
CA PHE A 70 1.18 -7.38 -7.22
C PHE A 70 1.44 -8.86 -7.46
N ARG A 71 1.93 -9.59 -6.44
CA ARG A 71 2.18 -11.03 -6.57
C ARG A 71 0.89 -11.81 -6.75
N ARG A 72 -0.14 -11.48 -5.98
CA ARG A 72 -1.45 -12.13 -6.04
C ARG A 72 -2.18 -11.79 -7.34
N ILE A 73 -2.16 -10.52 -7.74
CA ILE A 73 -2.80 -10.07 -8.98
C ILE A 73 -2.11 -10.70 -10.18
N SER A 74 -0.77 -10.67 -10.24
CA SER A 74 0.01 -11.30 -11.32
C SER A 74 -0.28 -12.80 -11.44
N ALA A 75 -0.39 -13.51 -10.31
CA ALA A 75 -0.75 -14.92 -10.32
C ALA A 75 -2.16 -15.16 -10.89
N SER A 76 -3.10 -14.27 -10.60
CA SER A 76 -4.47 -14.31 -11.13
C SER A 76 -4.50 -14.03 -12.63
N VAL A 77 -3.73 -13.04 -13.09
CA VAL A 77 -3.61 -12.68 -14.51
C VAL A 77 -2.94 -13.79 -15.32
N MET A 78 -1.87 -14.39 -14.77
CA MET A 78 -1.21 -15.54 -15.39
C MET A 78 -2.17 -16.74 -15.53
N GLY A 79 -3.10 -16.88 -14.61
CA GLY A 79 -4.08 -17.96 -14.54
C GLY A 79 -3.47 -19.30 -14.11
N LYS A 80 -4.32 -20.18 -13.57
CA LYS A 80 -3.91 -21.45 -12.96
C LYS A 80 -3.03 -22.31 -13.88
N LYS A 81 -3.39 -22.40 -15.16
CA LYS A 81 -2.68 -23.24 -16.14
C LYS A 81 -1.21 -22.83 -16.26
N TYR A 82 -0.95 -21.56 -16.53
CA TYR A 82 0.41 -21.07 -16.73
C TYR A 82 1.17 -20.93 -15.42
N TYR A 83 0.51 -20.49 -14.35
CA TYR A 83 1.13 -20.37 -13.04
C TYR A 83 1.67 -21.70 -12.51
N THR A 84 0.95 -22.82 -12.71
CA THR A 84 1.42 -24.15 -12.26
C THR A 84 2.55 -24.71 -13.10
N GLN A 85 2.63 -24.35 -14.38
CA GLN A 85 3.67 -24.79 -15.30
C GLN A 85 4.95 -23.93 -15.20
N ALA A 86 4.82 -22.68 -14.79
CA ALA A 86 5.95 -21.77 -14.68
C ALA A 86 6.88 -22.15 -13.51
N SER A 87 8.19 -22.03 -13.72
CA SER A 87 9.18 -22.12 -12.67
C SER A 87 9.05 -20.94 -11.67
N LYS A 88 9.71 -21.06 -10.51
CA LYS A 88 9.76 -19.95 -9.53
C LYS A 88 10.36 -18.67 -10.16
N ALA A 89 11.43 -18.82 -10.95
CA ALA A 89 12.09 -17.69 -11.62
C ALA A 89 11.14 -16.99 -12.61
N GLN A 90 10.44 -17.75 -13.45
CA GLN A 90 9.46 -17.20 -14.39
C GLN A 90 8.29 -16.49 -13.71
N ARG A 91 7.82 -16.99 -12.56
CA ARG A 91 6.77 -16.30 -11.79
C ARG A 91 7.26 -14.96 -11.23
N VAL A 92 8.49 -14.92 -10.71
CA VAL A 92 9.09 -13.68 -10.20
C VAL A 92 9.30 -12.67 -11.34
N GLU A 93 9.84 -13.10 -12.46
CA GLU A 93 10.02 -12.26 -13.66
C GLU A 93 8.69 -11.71 -14.16
N PHE A 94 7.65 -12.55 -14.23
CA PHE A 94 6.32 -12.10 -14.63
C PHE A 94 5.74 -11.05 -13.67
N VAL A 95 5.90 -11.20 -12.37
CA VAL A 95 5.45 -10.20 -11.37
C VAL A 95 6.14 -8.86 -11.62
N THR A 96 7.46 -8.87 -11.86
CA THR A 96 8.23 -7.64 -12.14
C THR A 96 7.73 -6.95 -13.40
N ILE A 97 7.69 -7.68 -14.52
CA ILE A 97 7.25 -7.13 -15.81
C ILE A 97 5.79 -6.63 -15.73
N PHE A 98 4.91 -7.41 -15.11
CA PHE A 98 3.51 -7.03 -14.95
C PHE A 98 3.36 -5.75 -14.12
N LYS A 99 4.08 -5.66 -12.98
CA LYS A 99 4.07 -4.48 -12.13
C LYS A 99 4.54 -3.24 -12.89
N ASP A 100 5.70 -3.33 -13.53
CA ASP A 100 6.29 -2.21 -14.25
C ASP A 100 5.39 -1.76 -15.41
N SER A 101 4.86 -2.68 -16.21
CA SER A 101 3.93 -2.36 -17.30
C SER A 101 2.63 -1.72 -16.80
N LEU A 102 2.11 -2.18 -15.67
CA LEU A 102 0.89 -1.62 -15.08
C LEU A 102 1.13 -0.19 -14.58
N LEU A 103 2.23 0.02 -13.87
CA LEU A 103 2.59 1.34 -13.33
C LEU A 103 2.88 2.35 -14.44
N ASP A 104 3.59 1.95 -15.48
CA ASP A 104 3.86 2.76 -16.66
C ASP A 104 2.55 3.22 -17.33
N THR A 105 1.60 2.29 -17.54
CA THR A 105 0.28 2.60 -18.11
C THR A 105 -0.51 3.57 -17.23
N TYR A 106 -0.49 3.36 -15.91
CA TYR A 106 -1.18 4.26 -14.98
C TYR A 106 -0.49 5.62 -14.87
N ALA A 107 0.83 5.70 -14.93
CA ALA A 107 1.56 6.95 -14.89
C ALA A 107 1.15 7.88 -16.05
N GLU A 108 0.99 7.36 -17.25
CA GLU A 108 0.50 8.14 -18.40
C GLU A 108 -0.90 8.72 -18.17
N THR A 109 -1.80 7.92 -17.62
CA THR A 109 -3.17 8.36 -17.30
C THR A 109 -3.16 9.39 -16.16
N LEU A 110 -2.38 9.14 -15.11
CA LEU A 110 -2.28 10.02 -13.96
C LEU A 110 -1.56 11.34 -14.27
N ALA A 111 -0.67 11.36 -15.27
CA ALA A 111 -0.05 12.58 -15.73
C ALA A 111 -1.07 13.60 -16.32
N GLN A 112 -2.26 13.13 -16.70
CA GLN A 112 -3.36 13.96 -17.17
C GLN A 112 -4.28 14.46 -16.04
N TRP A 113 -3.90 14.18 -14.78
CA TRP A 113 -4.69 14.62 -13.62
C TRP A 113 -4.73 16.15 -13.51
N ASP A 114 -5.93 16.69 -13.34
CA ASP A 114 -6.15 18.12 -13.16
C ASP A 114 -6.94 18.42 -11.88
N ASP A 115 -8.23 18.66 -11.98
CA ASP A 115 -9.07 19.06 -10.85
C ASP A 115 -9.95 17.94 -10.28
N GLN A 116 -9.69 16.69 -10.68
CA GLN A 116 -10.41 15.54 -10.17
C GLN A 116 -10.21 15.39 -8.66
N ALA A 117 -11.22 14.83 -8.00
CA ALA A 117 -11.20 14.51 -6.58
C ALA A 117 -11.55 13.04 -6.36
N ILE A 118 -10.94 12.45 -5.34
CA ILE A 118 -11.28 11.10 -4.86
C ILE A 118 -11.91 11.24 -3.48
N ASN A 119 -13.08 10.63 -3.30
CA ASN A 119 -13.80 10.61 -2.03
C ASN A 119 -13.99 9.16 -1.59
N THR A 120 -13.55 8.82 -0.39
CA THR A 120 -13.76 7.49 0.20
C THR A 120 -15.12 7.42 0.86
N ILE A 121 -15.88 6.37 0.57
CA ILE A 121 -17.16 6.09 1.24
C ILE A 121 -16.86 5.26 2.48
N PHE A 122 -16.86 5.92 3.64
CA PHE A 122 -16.67 5.26 4.93
C PHE A 122 -17.95 4.55 5.33
N LEU A 123 -17.88 3.22 5.42
CA LEU A 123 -18.92 2.43 6.05
C LEU A 123 -18.55 2.21 7.52
N ASP A 124 -19.56 1.91 8.33
CA ASP A 124 -19.33 1.58 9.75
C ASP A 124 -18.52 0.27 9.83
N TYR A 125 -17.23 0.42 10.08
CA TYR A 125 -16.27 -0.68 10.14
C TYR A 125 -16.06 -1.09 11.59
N SER A 126 -16.71 -2.17 11.98
CA SER A 126 -16.33 -2.91 13.18
C SER A 126 -15.32 -3.98 12.77
N ALA A 127 -14.05 -3.82 13.19
CA ALA A 127 -13.03 -4.84 12.98
C ALA A 127 -13.52 -6.16 13.58
N SER A 128 -13.91 -7.10 12.71
CA SER A 128 -14.23 -8.46 13.12
C SER A 128 -13.07 -9.36 12.68
N PRO A 129 -12.46 -10.13 13.60
CA PRO A 129 -11.40 -11.08 13.25
C PRO A 129 -11.81 -12.11 12.19
N GLU A 130 -13.11 -12.23 11.93
CA GLU A 130 -13.67 -13.14 10.94
C GLU A 130 -13.72 -12.57 9.52
N LEU A 131 -13.56 -11.25 9.37
CA LEU A 131 -13.58 -10.59 8.06
C LEU A 131 -12.29 -10.90 7.29
N LYS A 132 -12.36 -11.87 6.40
CA LYS A 132 -11.26 -12.23 5.48
C LYS A 132 -11.16 -11.31 4.26
N LYS A 133 -12.18 -10.52 4.00
CA LYS A 133 -12.30 -9.63 2.85
C LYS A 133 -13.21 -8.47 3.18
N ILE A 134 -12.78 -7.28 2.83
CA ILE A 134 -13.57 -6.06 2.90
C ILE A 134 -13.56 -5.41 1.52
N GLU A 135 -14.67 -4.81 1.14
CA GLU A 135 -14.78 -3.98 -0.06
C GLU A 135 -14.75 -2.51 0.36
N ILE A 136 -13.83 -1.75 -0.21
CA ILE A 136 -13.71 -0.32 0.03
C ILE A 136 -14.06 0.39 -1.27
N ARG A 137 -15.00 1.32 -1.17
CA ARG A 137 -15.48 2.10 -2.31
C ARG A 137 -15.00 3.53 -2.23
N GLN A 138 -14.44 4.01 -3.34
CA GLN A 138 -14.16 5.42 -3.57
C GLN A 138 -14.92 5.93 -4.78
N GLU A 139 -15.08 7.23 -4.86
CA GLU A 139 -15.69 7.93 -5.99
C GLU A 139 -14.66 8.90 -6.59
N LEU A 140 -14.33 8.69 -7.86
CA LEU A 140 -13.57 9.64 -8.64
C LEU A 140 -14.54 10.64 -9.27
N ASN A 141 -14.47 11.89 -8.82
CA ASN A 141 -15.27 12.99 -9.35
C ASN A 141 -14.45 13.79 -10.36
N THR A 142 -14.93 13.85 -11.60
CA THR A 142 -14.30 14.61 -12.71
C THR A 142 -15.00 15.94 -12.99
N GLY A 143 -15.94 16.36 -12.13
CA GLY A 143 -16.80 17.52 -12.34
C GLY A 143 -18.08 17.15 -13.09
N ASP A 144 -17.95 16.51 -14.26
CA ASP A 144 -19.10 16.13 -15.11
C ASP A 144 -19.66 14.73 -14.77
N SER A 145 -18.84 13.88 -14.16
CA SER A 145 -19.18 12.47 -13.92
C SER A 145 -18.54 11.96 -12.64
N ILE A 146 -19.17 10.93 -12.05
CA ILE A 146 -18.64 10.21 -10.89
C ILE A 146 -18.40 8.76 -11.29
N TYR A 147 -17.18 8.27 -11.10
CA TYR A 147 -16.77 6.90 -11.39
C TYR A 147 -16.45 6.15 -10.10
N PRO A 148 -17.02 4.95 -9.88
CA PRO A 148 -16.67 4.15 -8.71
C PRO A 148 -15.29 3.50 -8.87
N ILE A 149 -14.50 3.50 -7.79
CA ILE A 149 -13.28 2.73 -7.65
C ILE A 149 -13.51 1.74 -6.50
N ILE A 150 -13.22 0.46 -6.72
CA ILE A 150 -13.48 -0.62 -5.76
C ILE A 150 -12.16 -1.35 -5.48
N TYR A 151 -11.84 -1.48 -4.19
CA TYR A 151 -10.68 -2.20 -3.66
C TYR A 151 -11.08 -3.48 -2.95
#